data_91d1006950e9f354345cc78531a6819c
#
_entry.id   91d1006950e9f354345cc78531a6819c
#
_cell.length_a   1.000
_cell.length_b   1.000
_cell.length_c   1.000
_cell.angle_alpha   90.00
_cell.angle_beta   90.00
_cell.angle_gamma   90.00
#
_symmetry.space_group_name_H-M   'P 1'
#
loop_
_entity.id
_entity.type
_entity.pdbx_description
1 polymer ?
#
loop_
_entity_poly.entity_id
_entity_poly.type
_entity_poly.pdbx_seq_one_letter_code
_entity_poly.pdbx_strand_id
1 'polypeptide(L)'
;MIQERILELVKYGLTTGLVDPADEVYTVNRLLEVLGVDDIEDETFEKVEAQPAWTQEEAEEKLEGILEDMMTYAYDNGIMKENSIVYKDLFDTKLMGCLVNAPSVIRARFKDLYDNESSLAATDYFYKLSCDSNYIRRQRIKKDMKWTTDTEYGTLDVTINLSKPEKDPKAIAAAKNAKQSAYPKCQLCKENEGYAGRVNHPARENHRIIPVTINNSQWFFQYSPYVYYNEHCIVFNSKHTPMKIERATFGKLLDFVTQFPHYFVGSNADLPIVGGSILSHDHFQGGHYTFAMAKSPIEKEITFKGYEDVEAGIVKWPMSVIRIKSADRDKLIDLADKILLAWRGYTDEEAFIFAETDGEPHNTITPIARRRDGDYELDLVLRNNITTEEHPLGVYHPHAHLHHIKKENIGLIEVMGLAVLPARLKGEMAELRDAILTGKDLHSTETLASHADWALKFMSKYDKIDESNIDGIINEEIGLVFKEVLECAGVYKCTDDGRAAFQKFIDAVNL
;
A
#
# COMPACT_ATOMS: atom_id res chain seq x y z
N MET A 1 -33.62 -19.27 7.02
CA MET A 1 -32.55 -18.25 7.33
C MET A 1 -31.38 -18.39 6.37
N ILE A 2 -30.66 -19.53 6.24
CA ILE A 2 -29.51 -19.66 5.30
C ILE A 2 -29.93 -19.53 3.84
N GLN A 3 -31.01 -20.12 3.43
CA GLN A 3 -31.59 -20.02 2.08
C GLN A 3 -31.84 -18.55 1.69
N GLU A 4 -32.42 -17.75 2.60
CA GLU A 4 -32.64 -16.30 2.41
C GLU A 4 -31.29 -15.56 2.20
N ARG A 5 -30.25 -15.87 3.00
CA ARG A 5 -28.91 -15.26 2.86
C ARG A 5 -28.25 -15.61 1.53
N ILE A 6 -28.47 -16.84 1.01
CA ILE A 6 -28.00 -17.24 -0.33
C ILE A 6 -28.62 -16.33 -1.39
N LEU A 7 -29.95 -16.18 -1.38
CA LEU A 7 -30.67 -15.35 -2.35
C LEU A 7 -30.31 -13.85 -2.20
N GLU A 8 -30.12 -13.36 -0.98
CA GLU A 8 -29.67 -11.98 -0.73
C GLU A 8 -28.25 -11.74 -1.23
N LEU A 9 -27.33 -12.72 -1.10
CA LEU A 9 -25.98 -12.60 -1.67
C LEU A 9 -26.01 -12.59 -3.20
N VAL A 10 -26.88 -13.37 -3.83
CA VAL A 10 -27.10 -13.32 -5.29
C VAL A 10 -27.69 -11.99 -5.70
N LYS A 11 -28.71 -11.48 -4.96
CA LYS A 11 -29.27 -10.14 -5.16
C LYS A 11 -28.22 -9.04 -5.06
N TYR A 12 -27.27 -9.15 -4.10
CA TYR A 12 -26.09 -8.29 -4.03
C TYR A 12 -25.29 -8.36 -5.33
N GLY A 13 -24.99 -9.57 -5.83
CA GLY A 13 -24.23 -9.76 -7.07
C GLY A 13 -24.91 -9.15 -8.30
N LEU A 14 -26.22 -9.30 -8.42
CA LEU A 14 -27.04 -8.69 -9.49
C LEU A 14 -27.04 -7.16 -9.38
N THR A 15 -27.24 -6.62 -8.17
CA THR A 15 -27.28 -5.16 -7.92
C THR A 15 -25.95 -4.48 -8.23
N THR A 16 -24.84 -5.11 -7.87
CA THR A 16 -23.48 -4.56 -8.10
C THR A 16 -22.95 -4.82 -9.52
N GLY A 17 -23.60 -5.71 -10.27
CA GLY A 17 -23.18 -6.14 -11.60
C GLY A 17 -22.02 -7.16 -11.58
N LEU A 18 -21.74 -7.81 -10.44
CA LEU A 18 -20.82 -8.95 -10.36
C LEU A 18 -21.39 -10.18 -11.06
N VAL A 19 -22.70 -10.38 -10.95
CA VAL A 19 -23.46 -11.49 -11.53
C VAL A 19 -24.29 -10.94 -12.69
N ASP A 20 -24.13 -11.53 -13.87
CA ASP A 20 -25.04 -11.28 -14.99
C ASP A 20 -26.40 -11.93 -14.69
N PRO A 21 -27.55 -11.30 -15.01
CA PRO A 21 -28.86 -11.92 -14.82
C PRO A 21 -28.99 -13.32 -15.45
N ALA A 22 -28.28 -13.60 -16.52
CA ALA A 22 -28.24 -14.92 -17.14
C ALA A 22 -27.54 -16.00 -16.28
N ASP A 23 -26.70 -15.58 -15.34
CA ASP A 23 -25.90 -16.46 -14.46
C ASP A 23 -26.54 -16.59 -13.05
N GLU A 24 -27.71 -16.03 -12.80
CA GLU A 24 -28.36 -16.02 -11.48
C GLU A 24 -28.52 -17.42 -10.90
N VAL A 25 -29.21 -18.31 -11.63
CA VAL A 25 -29.47 -19.72 -11.19
C VAL A 25 -28.14 -20.48 -10.98
N TYR A 26 -27.18 -20.29 -11.87
CA TYR A 26 -25.87 -20.90 -11.73
C TYR A 26 -25.17 -20.45 -10.43
N THR A 27 -25.25 -19.15 -10.11
CA THR A 27 -24.65 -18.61 -8.90
C THR A 27 -25.32 -19.11 -7.63
N VAL A 28 -26.67 -19.21 -7.62
CA VAL A 28 -27.43 -19.86 -6.52
C VAL A 28 -26.92 -21.27 -6.29
N ASN A 29 -26.83 -22.09 -7.34
CA ASN A 29 -26.41 -23.49 -7.23
C ASN A 29 -24.95 -23.63 -6.73
N ARG A 30 -24.07 -22.71 -7.11
CA ARG A 30 -22.69 -22.66 -6.59
C ARG A 30 -22.64 -22.37 -5.08
N LEU A 31 -23.48 -21.46 -4.61
CA LEU A 31 -23.57 -21.12 -3.18
C LEU A 31 -24.18 -22.28 -2.37
N LEU A 32 -25.20 -22.94 -2.90
CA LEU A 32 -25.80 -24.16 -2.31
C LEU A 32 -24.72 -25.23 -2.12
N GLU A 33 -23.93 -25.52 -3.15
CA GLU A 33 -22.82 -26.50 -3.09
C GLU A 33 -21.82 -26.13 -1.99
N VAL A 34 -21.38 -24.87 -1.92
CA VAL A 34 -20.39 -24.40 -0.95
C VAL A 34 -20.89 -24.50 0.49
N LEU A 35 -22.19 -24.31 0.70
CA LEU A 35 -22.82 -24.31 2.02
C LEU A 35 -23.44 -25.69 2.39
N GLY A 36 -23.37 -26.68 1.49
CA GLY A 36 -23.97 -27.99 1.72
C GLY A 36 -25.47 -27.91 1.95
N VAL A 37 -26.16 -27.03 1.24
CA VAL A 37 -27.61 -26.86 1.27
C VAL A 37 -28.19 -27.48 0.00
N ASP A 38 -29.15 -28.38 0.16
CA ASP A 38 -29.69 -29.18 -0.96
C ASP A 38 -30.89 -28.53 -1.63
N ASP A 39 -31.58 -27.60 -0.95
CA ASP A 39 -32.86 -27.05 -1.40
C ASP A 39 -33.11 -25.62 -0.98
N ILE A 40 -33.96 -24.89 -1.72
CA ILE A 40 -34.52 -23.59 -1.34
C ILE A 40 -36.04 -23.66 -1.51
N GLU A 41 -36.75 -23.38 -0.44
CA GLU A 41 -38.22 -23.37 -0.41
C GLU A 41 -38.77 -22.23 -1.28
N ASP A 42 -39.84 -22.48 -2.03
CA ASP A 42 -40.48 -21.49 -2.89
C ASP A 42 -40.88 -20.20 -2.14
N GLU A 43 -41.36 -20.33 -0.89
CA GLU A 43 -41.69 -19.20 -0.01
C GLU A 43 -40.48 -18.30 0.25
N THR A 44 -39.26 -18.83 0.25
CA THR A 44 -38.04 -18.04 0.43
C THR A 44 -37.71 -17.20 -0.80
N PHE A 45 -37.92 -17.77 -2.00
CA PHE A 45 -37.84 -17.00 -3.25
C PHE A 45 -38.84 -15.84 -3.26
N GLU A 46 -40.14 -16.13 -3.02
CA GLU A 46 -41.18 -15.11 -2.98
C GLU A 46 -40.86 -13.99 -1.97
N LYS A 47 -40.34 -14.35 -0.79
CA LYS A 47 -39.95 -13.39 0.25
C LYS A 47 -38.82 -12.46 -0.19
N VAL A 48 -37.79 -12.97 -0.85
CA VAL A 48 -36.63 -12.16 -1.27
C VAL A 48 -37.00 -11.32 -2.50
N GLU A 49 -37.75 -11.87 -3.43
CA GLU A 49 -38.28 -11.13 -4.59
C GLU A 49 -39.19 -9.96 -4.18
N ALA A 50 -40.02 -10.15 -3.13
CA ALA A 50 -40.89 -9.10 -2.60
C ALA A 50 -40.13 -7.96 -1.90
N GLN A 51 -38.85 -8.14 -1.58
CA GLN A 51 -38.01 -7.05 -1.02
C GLN A 51 -37.80 -5.95 -2.07
N PRO A 52 -37.77 -4.66 -1.68
CA PRO A 52 -37.39 -3.57 -2.59
C PRO A 52 -36.10 -3.83 -3.33
N ALA A 53 -35.95 -3.29 -4.53
CA ALA A 53 -34.67 -3.24 -5.21
C ALA A 53 -33.66 -2.46 -4.36
N TRP A 54 -32.46 -2.97 -4.26
CA TRP A 54 -31.38 -2.28 -3.53
C TRP A 54 -30.66 -1.29 -4.43
N THR A 55 -30.27 -0.17 -3.87
CA THR A 55 -29.23 0.68 -4.46
C THR A 55 -27.85 0.03 -4.27
N GLN A 56 -26.86 0.52 -5.00
CA GLN A 56 -25.46 0.10 -4.82
C GLN A 56 -25.01 0.27 -3.35
N GLU A 57 -25.34 1.40 -2.73
CA GLU A 57 -24.96 1.73 -1.36
C GLU A 57 -25.64 0.80 -0.34
N GLU A 58 -26.94 0.55 -0.48
CA GLU A 58 -27.67 -0.40 0.37
C GLU A 58 -27.14 -1.83 0.26
N ALA A 59 -26.78 -2.26 -0.96
CA ALA A 59 -26.16 -3.57 -1.19
C ALA A 59 -24.82 -3.68 -0.45
N GLU A 60 -23.97 -2.66 -0.55
CA GLU A 60 -22.69 -2.61 0.14
C GLU A 60 -22.80 -2.64 1.67
N GLU A 61 -23.77 -1.95 2.23
CA GLU A 61 -24.03 -1.94 3.69
C GLU A 61 -24.50 -3.30 4.19
N LYS A 62 -25.31 -4.02 3.40
CA LYS A 62 -25.86 -5.32 3.77
C LYS A 62 -24.84 -6.47 3.68
N LEU A 63 -23.83 -6.35 2.83
CA LEU A 63 -22.90 -7.45 2.53
C LEU A 63 -22.23 -8.04 3.77
N GLU A 64 -21.75 -7.20 4.71
CA GLU A 64 -21.06 -7.68 5.92
C GLU A 64 -21.96 -8.59 6.76
N GLY A 65 -23.22 -8.18 6.98
CA GLY A 65 -24.21 -8.96 7.72
C GLY A 65 -24.59 -10.27 7.02
N ILE A 66 -24.77 -10.25 5.69
CA ILE A 66 -25.06 -11.46 4.90
C ILE A 66 -23.92 -12.47 5.04
N LEU A 67 -22.66 -12.04 4.85
CA LEU A 67 -21.50 -12.92 4.94
C LEU A 67 -21.28 -13.44 6.36
N GLU A 68 -21.49 -12.63 7.40
CA GLU A 68 -21.34 -13.06 8.80
C GLU A 68 -22.36 -14.15 9.17
N ASP A 69 -23.62 -14.01 8.75
CA ASP A 69 -24.65 -15.03 8.97
C ASP A 69 -24.31 -16.34 8.22
N MET A 70 -23.81 -16.23 6.98
CA MET A 70 -23.41 -17.41 6.20
C MET A 70 -22.19 -18.11 6.81
N MET A 71 -21.22 -17.35 7.32
CA MET A 71 -20.05 -17.92 8.01
C MET A 71 -20.42 -18.56 9.35
N THR A 72 -21.36 -17.97 10.09
CA THR A 72 -21.91 -18.55 11.31
C THR A 72 -22.58 -19.88 11.03
N TYR A 73 -23.44 -19.93 10.00
CA TYR A 73 -24.06 -21.18 9.55
C TYR A 73 -23.00 -22.24 9.19
N ALA A 74 -21.98 -21.85 8.42
CA ALA A 74 -20.91 -22.76 7.99
C ALA A 74 -20.11 -23.32 9.18
N TYR A 75 -19.88 -22.51 10.21
CA TYR A 75 -19.21 -22.99 11.42
C TYR A 75 -20.11 -23.92 12.23
N ASP A 76 -21.35 -23.58 12.46
CA ASP A 76 -22.32 -24.37 13.25
C ASP A 76 -22.61 -25.73 12.61
N ASN A 77 -22.52 -25.83 11.28
CA ASN A 77 -22.71 -27.08 10.53
C ASN A 77 -21.40 -27.83 10.19
N GLY A 78 -20.26 -27.40 10.75
CA GLY A 78 -18.98 -28.07 10.61
C GLY A 78 -18.33 -27.95 9.21
N ILE A 79 -18.82 -27.03 8.37
CA ILE A 79 -18.25 -26.72 7.05
C ILE A 79 -16.98 -25.88 7.22
N MET A 80 -17.02 -24.88 8.11
CA MET A 80 -15.87 -24.10 8.53
C MET A 80 -15.27 -24.69 9.82
N LYS A 81 -13.95 -24.93 9.84
CA LYS A 81 -13.29 -25.69 10.93
C LYS A 81 -13.19 -24.91 12.24
N GLU A 82 -12.96 -23.62 12.17
CA GLU A 82 -12.76 -22.74 13.34
C GLU A 82 -13.43 -21.39 13.12
N ASN A 83 -13.94 -20.81 14.21
CA ASN A 83 -14.52 -19.45 14.19
C ASN A 83 -13.43 -18.40 14.49
N SER A 84 -12.39 -18.37 13.66
CA SER A 84 -11.31 -17.38 13.75
C SER A 84 -11.26 -16.50 12.50
N ILE A 85 -10.66 -15.32 12.61
CA ILE A 85 -10.57 -14.36 11.49
C ILE A 85 -9.91 -14.98 10.26
N VAL A 86 -8.94 -15.89 10.44
CA VAL A 86 -8.26 -16.56 9.33
C VAL A 86 -9.22 -17.49 8.58
N TYR A 87 -10.00 -18.29 9.28
CA TYR A 87 -10.95 -19.19 8.65
C TYR A 87 -12.15 -18.45 8.06
N LYS A 88 -12.60 -17.37 8.72
CA LYS A 88 -13.62 -16.46 8.15
C LYS A 88 -13.13 -15.85 6.84
N ASP A 89 -11.88 -15.36 6.79
CA ASP A 89 -11.30 -14.79 5.57
C ASP A 89 -11.12 -15.81 4.43
N LEU A 90 -10.87 -17.07 4.76
CA LEU A 90 -10.84 -18.15 3.77
C LEU A 90 -12.26 -18.44 3.23
N PHE A 91 -13.25 -18.47 4.11
CA PHE A 91 -14.60 -18.90 3.74
C PHE A 91 -15.39 -17.80 3.05
N ASP A 92 -15.35 -16.56 3.53
CA ASP A 92 -16.05 -15.46 2.85
C ASP A 92 -15.47 -15.20 1.44
N THR A 93 -14.15 -15.37 1.28
CA THR A 93 -13.52 -15.29 -0.06
C THR A 93 -14.03 -16.39 -0.99
N LYS A 94 -14.30 -17.59 -0.46
CA LYS A 94 -14.88 -18.69 -1.21
C LYS A 94 -16.32 -18.40 -1.62
N LEU A 95 -17.14 -17.84 -0.71
CA LEU A 95 -18.52 -17.40 -1.02
C LEU A 95 -18.52 -16.33 -2.13
N MET A 96 -17.72 -15.29 -1.95
CA MET A 96 -17.61 -14.21 -2.94
C MET A 96 -17.05 -14.69 -4.27
N GLY A 97 -16.19 -15.71 -4.25
CA GLY A 97 -15.65 -16.35 -5.45
C GLY A 97 -16.71 -16.97 -6.35
N CYS A 98 -17.89 -17.35 -5.79
CA CYS A 98 -19.02 -17.84 -6.57
C CYS A 98 -19.66 -16.75 -7.44
N LEU A 99 -19.53 -15.48 -7.06
CA LEU A 99 -20.12 -14.34 -7.76
C LEU A 99 -19.19 -13.74 -8.83
N VAL A 100 -17.90 -14.05 -8.79
CA VAL A 100 -16.89 -13.38 -9.62
C VAL A 100 -16.62 -14.17 -10.89
N ASN A 101 -16.85 -13.55 -12.04
CA ASN A 101 -16.64 -14.16 -13.35
C ASN A 101 -15.19 -14.68 -13.56
N ALA A 102 -15.05 -15.62 -14.48
CA ALA A 102 -13.75 -16.17 -14.88
C ALA A 102 -12.79 -15.07 -15.36
N PRO A 103 -11.45 -15.23 -15.17
CA PRO A 103 -10.46 -14.25 -15.58
C PRO A 103 -10.58 -13.80 -17.04
N SER A 104 -10.96 -14.71 -17.95
CA SER A 104 -11.12 -14.40 -19.38
C SER A 104 -12.21 -13.37 -19.65
N VAL A 105 -13.34 -13.45 -18.92
CA VAL A 105 -14.46 -12.50 -19.05
C VAL A 105 -14.05 -11.11 -18.55
N ILE A 106 -13.43 -11.06 -17.36
CA ILE A 106 -12.97 -9.80 -16.77
C ILE A 106 -11.91 -9.12 -17.66
N ARG A 107 -10.94 -9.88 -18.17
CA ARG A 107 -9.90 -9.36 -19.05
C ARG A 107 -10.46 -8.88 -20.40
N ALA A 108 -11.43 -9.59 -20.95
CA ALA A 108 -12.09 -9.15 -22.17
C ALA A 108 -12.83 -7.82 -21.96
N ARG A 109 -13.59 -7.67 -20.87
CA ARG A 109 -14.28 -6.42 -20.53
C ARG A 109 -13.32 -5.28 -20.26
N PHE A 110 -12.25 -5.53 -19.49
CA PHE A 110 -11.21 -4.52 -19.23
C PHE A 110 -10.58 -4.03 -20.54
N LYS A 111 -10.23 -4.97 -21.45
CA LYS A 111 -9.65 -4.62 -22.73
C LYS A 111 -10.62 -3.85 -23.62
N ASP A 112 -11.87 -4.22 -23.66
CA ASP A 112 -12.92 -3.52 -24.41
C ASP A 112 -13.02 -2.05 -23.95
N LEU A 113 -13.10 -1.81 -22.65
CA LEU A 113 -13.15 -0.45 -22.09
C LEU A 113 -11.86 0.33 -22.36
N TYR A 114 -10.71 -0.33 -22.25
CA TYR A 114 -9.41 0.29 -22.51
C TYR A 114 -9.26 0.74 -23.96
N ASP A 115 -9.64 -0.14 -24.92
CA ASP A 115 -9.46 0.10 -26.34
C ASP A 115 -10.53 1.06 -26.92
N ASN A 116 -11.76 0.99 -26.43
CA ASN A 116 -12.92 1.68 -27.03
C ASN A 116 -13.41 2.91 -26.25
N GLU A 117 -13.02 3.04 -24.97
CA GLU A 117 -13.37 4.20 -24.16
C GLU A 117 -12.12 4.93 -23.65
N SER A 118 -11.49 4.43 -22.60
CA SER A 118 -10.24 4.99 -22.04
C SER A 118 -9.58 4.05 -21.05
N SER A 119 -8.28 4.30 -20.77
CA SER A 119 -7.58 3.63 -19.69
C SER A 119 -8.22 3.91 -18.31
N LEU A 120 -8.81 5.10 -18.12
CA LEU A 120 -9.53 5.46 -16.89
C LEU A 120 -10.81 4.61 -16.74
N ALA A 121 -11.64 4.50 -17.78
CA ALA A 121 -12.84 3.66 -17.74
C ALA A 121 -12.51 2.19 -17.41
N ALA A 122 -11.42 1.68 -17.97
CA ALA A 122 -10.96 0.32 -17.70
C ALA A 122 -10.51 0.13 -16.23
N THR A 123 -9.76 1.08 -15.68
CA THR A 123 -9.32 1.03 -14.28
C THR A 123 -10.47 1.24 -13.30
N ASP A 124 -11.42 2.13 -13.58
CA ASP A 124 -12.63 2.35 -12.78
C ASP A 124 -13.47 1.05 -12.69
N TYR A 125 -13.68 0.38 -13.82
CA TYR A 125 -14.34 -0.92 -13.86
C TYR A 125 -13.62 -1.94 -12.97
N PHE A 126 -12.30 -2.05 -13.10
CA PHE A 126 -11.52 -3.06 -12.39
C PHE A 126 -11.40 -2.75 -10.89
N TYR A 127 -11.35 -1.46 -10.52
CA TYR A 127 -11.39 -1.04 -9.11
C TYR A 127 -12.75 -1.34 -8.49
N LYS A 128 -13.84 -0.98 -9.18
CA LYS A 128 -15.19 -1.33 -8.76
C LYS A 128 -15.36 -2.83 -8.56
N LEU A 129 -14.92 -3.65 -9.52
CA LEU A 129 -14.92 -5.11 -9.40
C LEU A 129 -14.16 -5.58 -8.15
N SER A 130 -12.99 -5.03 -7.88
CA SER A 130 -12.15 -5.39 -6.74
C SER A 130 -12.80 -5.02 -5.40
N CYS A 131 -13.59 -3.95 -5.36
CA CYS A 131 -14.40 -3.55 -4.21
C CYS A 131 -15.63 -4.45 -4.05
N ASP A 132 -16.42 -4.62 -5.09
CA ASP A 132 -17.68 -5.34 -5.04
C ASP A 132 -17.50 -6.85 -4.81
N SER A 133 -16.40 -7.42 -5.29
CA SER A 133 -16.00 -8.80 -4.98
C SER A 133 -15.55 -9.01 -3.53
N ASN A 134 -15.55 -7.98 -2.69
CA ASN A 134 -15.02 -8.00 -1.33
C ASN A 134 -13.52 -8.40 -1.25
N TYR A 135 -12.79 -8.32 -2.38
CA TYR A 135 -11.34 -8.44 -2.35
C TYR A 135 -10.72 -7.24 -1.63
N ILE A 136 -11.21 -6.04 -1.93
CA ILE A 136 -11.02 -4.82 -1.14
C ILE A 136 -12.13 -4.76 -0.11
N ARG A 137 -11.79 -5.03 1.15
CA ARG A 137 -12.75 -5.11 2.26
C ARG A 137 -13.11 -3.73 2.78
N ARG A 138 -14.01 -3.03 2.07
CA ARG A 138 -14.41 -1.63 2.35
C ARG A 138 -14.81 -1.40 3.81
N GLN A 139 -15.56 -2.33 4.42
CA GLN A 139 -16.00 -2.20 5.82
C GLN A 139 -14.83 -2.27 6.84
N ARG A 140 -13.76 -3.00 6.52
CA ARG A 140 -12.54 -2.97 7.35
C ARG A 140 -11.78 -1.66 7.16
N ILE A 141 -11.66 -1.17 5.92
CA ILE A 141 -10.97 0.07 5.60
C ILE A 141 -11.65 1.30 6.22
N LYS A 142 -12.99 1.30 6.35
CA LYS A 142 -13.73 2.34 7.08
C LYS A 142 -13.33 2.48 8.54
N LYS A 143 -12.68 1.48 9.14
CA LYS A 143 -12.19 1.50 10.52
C LYS A 143 -10.82 2.17 10.66
N ASP A 144 -10.07 2.35 9.55
CA ASP A 144 -8.78 3.03 9.56
C ASP A 144 -8.93 4.46 10.05
N MET A 145 -8.00 4.90 10.90
CA MET A 145 -7.93 6.28 11.34
C MET A 145 -7.06 7.06 10.36
N LYS A 146 -7.55 8.20 9.86
CA LYS A 146 -6.86 9.01 8.87
C LYS A 146 -6.96 10.49 9.22
N TRP A 147 -5.84 11.20 9.11
CA TRP A 147 -5.76 12.66 9.25
C TRP A 147 -4.57 13.21 8.46
N THR A 148 -4.43 14.51 8.46
CA THR A 148 -3.31 15.20 7.84
C THR A 148 -2.62 16.10 8.84
N THR A 149 -1.32 16.34 8.65
CA THR A 149 -0.50 17.26 9.44
C THR A 149 0.28 18.18 8.52
N ASP A 150 0.17 19.49 8.73
CA ASP A 150 0.90 20.49 7.95
C ASP A 150 2.33 20.63 8.44
N THR A 151 3.26 20.69 7.49
CA THR A 151 4.70 20.86 7.75
C THR A 151 5.30 21.88 6.78
N GLU A 152 6.55 22.30 7.01
CA GLU A 152 7.32 23.14 6.09
C GLU A 152 7.58 22.49 4.72
N TYR A 153 7.37 21.18 4.61
CA TYR A 153 7.52 20.40 3.36
C TYR A 153 6.19 20.18 2.63
N GLY A 154 5.08 20.58 3.24
CA GLY A 154 3.72 20.35 2.78
C GLY A 154 2.89 19.52 3.76
N THR A 155 1.66 19.23 3.38
CA THR A 155 0.70 18.47 4.19
C THR A 155 0.97 16.96 4.07
N LEU A 156 1.39 16.34 5.16
CA LEU A 156 1.60 14.89 5.24
C LEU A 156 0.29 14.16 5.54
N ASP A 157 0.11 13.01 4.92
CA ASP A 157 -0.99 12.10 5.23
C ASP A 157 -0.58 11.13 6.33
N VAL A 158 -1.47 10.86 7.29
CA VAL A 158 -1.22 9.89 8.37
C VAL A 158 -2.38 8.91 8.45
N THR A 159 -2.06 7.61 8.52
CA THR A 159 -3.04 6.56 8.74
C THR A 159 -2.58 5.57 9.79
N ILE A 160 -3.48 5.24 10.75
CA ILE A 160 -3.36 4.03 11.56
C ILE A 160 -4.17 2.96 10.86
N ASN A 161 -3.49 1.97 10.28
CA ASN A 161 -4.13 0.93 9.49
C ASN A 161 -4.73 -0.15 10.39
N LEU A 162 -6.05 -0.24 10.41
CA LEU A 162 -6.83 -1.22 11.15
C LEU A 162 -7.44 -2.31 10.23
N SER A 163 -7.31 -2.14 8.93
CA SER A 163 -7.87 -3.05 7.91
C SER A 163 -7.06 -4.33 7.76
N LYS A 164 -5.76 -4.30 8.10
CA LYS A 164 -4.90 -5.48 8.13
C LYS A 164 -5.10 -6.20 9.47
N PRO A 165 -5.71 -7.41 9.49
CA PRO A 165 -5.94 -8.11 10.73
C PRO A 165 -4.62 -8.44 11.43
N GLU A 166 -4.52 -8.10 12.70
CA GLU A 166 -3.44 -8.59 13.55
C GLU A 166 -3.63 -10.11 13.73
N LYS A 167 -2.56 -10.84 13.50
CA LYS A 167 -2.59 -12.29 13.70
C LYS A 167 -2.57 -12.58 15.20
N ASP A 168 -3.62 -13.22 15.66
CA ASP A 168 -3.66 -13.74 17.03
C ASP A 168 -2.52 -14.76 17.26
N PRO A 169 -1.99 -14.94 18.47
CA PRO A 169 -0.93 -15.89 18.78
C PRO A 169 -1.23 -17.33 18.34
N LYS A 170 -2.50 -17.76 18.43
CA LYS A 170 -2.93 -19.09 17.96
C LYS A 170 -2.85 -19.20 16.45
N ALA A 171 -3.25 -18.16 15.72
CA ALA A 171 -3.13 -18.11 14.26
C ALA A 171 -1.67 -18.12 13.80
N ILE A 172 -0.78 -17.43 14.53
CA ILE A 172 0.67 -17.44 14.27
C ILE A 172 1.23 -18.85 14.49
N ALA A 173 0.87 -19.52 15.60
CA ALA A 173 1.29 -20.89 15.89
C ALA A 173 0.77 -21.88 14.84
N ALA A 174 -0.50 -21.79 14.45
CA ALA A 174 -1.09 -22.61 13.41
C ALA A 174 -0.40 -22.42 12.07
N ALA A 175 -0.10 -21.17 11.68
CA ALA A 175 0.62 -20.87 10.44
C ALA A 175 2.06 -21.41 10.44
N LYS A 176 2.75 -21.37 11.59
CA LYS A 176 4.11 -21.92 11.77
C LYS A 176 4.14 -23.44 11.63
N ASN A 177 3.11 -24.12 12.14
CA ASN A 177 2.98 -25.57 12.10
C ASN A 177 2.32 -26.10 10.82
N ALA A 178 1.80 -25.21 9.95
CA ALA A 178 1.18 -25.61 8.71
C ALA A 178 2.21 -26.16 7.71
N LYS A 179 1.78 -27.12 6.89
CA LYS A 179 2.60 -27.67 5.81
C LYS A 179 3.07 -26.53 4.88
N GLN A 180 4.38 -26.42 4.72
CA GLN A 180 4.94 -25.47 3.76
C GLN A 180 4.62 -25.91 2.33
N SER A 181 4.28 -24.95 1.49
CA SER A 181 3.96 -25.17 0.09
C SER A 181 4.65 -24.10 -0.76
N ALA A 182 5.21 -24.53 -1.88
CA ALA A 182 5.82 -23.62 -2.85
C ALA A 182 4.81 -23.11 -3.90
N TYR A 183 3.51 -23.36 -3.71
CA TYR A 183 2.45 -22.88 -4.60
C TYR A 183 1.32 -22.20 -3.82
N PRO A 184 1.03 -20.94 -4.13
CA PRO A 184 1.88 -19.96 -4.85
C PRO A 184 3.21 -19.71 -4.11
N LYS A 185 4.27 -19.32 -4.83
CA LYS A 185 5.60 -19.05 -4.22
C LYS A 185 5.59 -17.84 -3.29
N CYS A 186 4.86 -16.81 -3.63
CA CYS A 186 4.64 -15.62 -2.79
C CYS A 186 3.28 -15.00 -3.07
N GLN A 187 2.91 -13.96 -2.31
CA GLN A 187 1.61 -13.28 -2.43
C GLN A 187 1.43 -12.48 -3.73
N LEU A 188 2.51 -12.22 -4.48
CA LEU A 188 2.47 -11.49 -5.76
C LEU A 188 2.52 -12.43 -6.99
N CYS A 189 2.66 -13.75 -6.81
CA CYS A 189 2.65 -14.66 -7.95
C CYS A 189 1.27 -14.71 -8.61
N LYS A 190 1.23 -14.79 -9.95
CA LYS A 190 -0.01 -14.90 -10.73
C LYS A 190 -0.88 -16.11 -10.34
N GLU A 191 -0.26 -17.14 -9.77
CA GLU A 191 -0.91 -18.33 -9.25
C GLU A 191 -1.84 -18.07 -8.05
N ASN A 192 -1.84 -16.85 -7.52
CA ASN A 192 -2.82 -16.43 -6.51
C ASN A 192 -4.21 -16.19 -7.11
N GLU A 193 -4.34 -15.86 -8.40
CA GLU A 193 -5.64 -15.62 -9.04
C GLU A 193 -6.54 -16.88 -8.90
N GLY A 194 -7.67 -16.75 -8.19
CA GLY A 194 -8.58 -17.86 -7.94
C GLY A 194 -8.11 -18.89 -6.90
N TYR A 195 -7.00 -18.64 -6.17
CA TYR A 195 -6.46 -19.58 -5.20
C TYR A 195 -7.29 -19.61 -3.91
N ALA A 196 -7.67 -20.82 -3.46
CA ALA A 196 -8.51 -21.02 -2.26
C ALA A 196 -7.86 -20.59 -0.93
N GLY A 197 -6.55 -20.41 -0.94
CA GLY A 197 -5.84 -20.06 0.28
C GLY A 197 -5.59 -21.24 1.23
N ARG A 198 -4.98 -20.92 2.37
CA ARG A 198 -4.74 -21.83 3.49
C ARG A 198 -4.35 -21.01 4.73
N VAL A 199 -4.29 -21.60 5.89
CA VAL A 199 -4.04 -20.90 7.18
C VAL A 199 -2.80 -19.98 7.15
N ASN A 200 -1.77 -20.33 6.38
CA ASN A 200 -0.55 -19.53 6.23
C ASN A 200 -0.42 -18.81 4.88
N HIS A 201 -1.47 -18.78 4.05
CA HIS A 201 -1.49 -18.07 2.78
C HIS A 201 -2.91 -17.57 2.47
N PRO A 202 -3.12 -16.29 2.14
CA PRO A 202 -4.46 -15.73 1.97
C PRO A 202 -5.22 -16.38 0.80
N ALA A 203 -6.55 -16.48 0.96
CA ALA A 203 -7.46 -16.82 -0.14
C ALA A 203 -7.56 -15.69 -1.16
N ARG A 204 -7.79 -16.07 -2.42
CA ARG A 204 -7.86 -15.18 -3.58
C ARG A 204 -8.90 -15.64 -4.63
N GLU A 205 -9.93 -16.42 -4.23
CA GLU A 205 -10.96 -16.93 -5.15
C GLU A 205 -11.75 -15.78 -5.80
N ASN A 206 -11.93 -14.68 -5.08
CA ASN A 206 -12.57 -13.44 -5.53
C ASN A 206 -11.62 -12.43 -6.18
N HIS A 207 -10.34 -12.76 -6.34
CA HIS A 207 -9.31 -11.88 -6.89
C HIS A 207 -9.05 -12.14 -8.36
N ARG A 208 -8.84 -11.07 -9.14
CA ARG A 208 -8.46 -11.12 -10.56
C ARG A 208 -7.27 -10.23 -10.82
N ILE A 209 -6.54 -10.52 -11.89
CA ILE A 209 -5.36 -9.78 -12.34
C ILE A 209 -5.48 -9.43 -13.81
N ILE A 210 -5.01 -8.24 -14.19
CA ILE A 210 -5.04 -7.76 -15.56
C ILE A 210 -3.64 -7.91 -16.18
N PRO A 211 -3.49 -8.57 -17.34
CA PRO A 211 -2.22 -8.63 -18.04
C PRO A 211 -1.85 -7.27 -18.63
N VAL A 212 -0.59 -6.85 -18.43
CA VAL A 212 -0.01 -5.64 -19.01
C VAL A 212 1.34 -5.95 -19.62
N THR A 213 1.74 -5.20 -20.64
CA THR A 213 3.05 -5.35 -21.28
C THR A 213 3.99 -4.27 -20.77
N ILE A 214 5.05 -4.67 -20.09
CA ILE A 214 6.08 -3.78 -19.53
C ILE A 214 7.44 -4.22 -20.06
N ASN A 215 8.17 -3.31 -20.67
CA ASN A 215 9.48 -3.59 -21.29
C ASN A 215 9.46 -4.84 -22.19
N ASN A 216 8.48 -4.90 -23.10
CA ASN A 216 8.23 -6.01 -24.02
C ASN A 216 8.09 -7.39 -23.35
N SER A 217 7.69 -7.42 -22.09
CA SER A 217 7.48 -8.66 -21.32
C SER A 217 6.12 -8.65 -20.62
N GLN A 218 5.66 -9.84 -20.25
CA GLN A 218 4.39 -10.03 -19.60
C GLN A 218 4.49 -9.65 -18.13
N TRP A 219 3.66 -8.72 -17.68
CA TRP A 219 3.41 -8.32 -16.29
C TRP A 219 1.94 -8.41 -16.00
N PHE A 220 1.59 -8.21 -14.73
CA PHE A 220 0.21 -8.16 -14.29
C PHE A 220 -0.02 -6.95 -13.40
N PHE A 221 -1.25 -6.44 -13.44
CA PHE A 221 -1.76 -5.35 -12.65
C PHE A 221 -2.86 -5.87 -11.75
N GLN A 222 -2.84 -5.49 -10.48
CA GLN A 222 -3.86 -5.79 -9.47
C GLN A 222 -3.98 -4.64 -8.47
N TYR A 223 -5.13 -4.51 -7.79
CA TYR A 223 -5.23 -3.62 -6.65
C TYR A 223 -4.71 -4.29 -5.38
N SER A 224 -4.29 -3.46 -4.42
CA SER A 224 -3.95 -3.91 -3.08
C SER A 224 -5.21 -4.03 -2.24
N PRO A 225 -5.41 -5.12 -1.48
CA PRO A 225 -6.58 -5.24 -0.61
C PRO A 225 -6.56 -4.29 0.59
N TYR A 226 -5.42 -3.64 0.87
CA TYR A 226 -5.25 -2.77 2.05
C TYR A 226 -5.52 -1.29 1.78
N VAL A 227 -5.60 -0.86 0.55
CA VAL A 227 -5.95 0.51 0.09
C VAL A 227 -5.45 1.62 1.02
N TYR A 228 -4.13 1.77 1.11
CA TYR A 228 -3.52 2.85 1.91
C TYR A 228 -3.86 4.24 1.35
N TYR A 229 -4.09 4.34 0.04
CA TYR A 229 -4.51 5.53 -0.71
C TYR A 229 -5.40 5.11 -1.88
N ASN A 230 -6.03 6.08 -2.56
CA ASN A 230 -6.98 5.79 -3.63
C ASN A 230 -6.38 4.92 -4.74
N GLU A 231 -7.09 3.86 -5.08
CA GLU A 231 -6.73 2.90 -6.13
C GLU A 231 -5.30 2.33 -5.98
N HIS A 232 -4.85 2.12 -4.73
CA HIS A 232 -3.55 1.51 -4.47
C HIS A 232 -3.40 0.19 -5.23
N CYS A 233 -2.46 0.15 -6.16
CA CYS A 233 -2.25 -0.98 -7.05
C CYS A 233 -0.82 -1.54 -6.96
N ILE A 234 -0.67 -2.77 -7.45
CA ILE A 234 0.61 -3.46 -7.57
C ILE A 234 0.75 -3.96 -9.01
N VAL A 235 1.88 -3.63 -9.62
CA VAL A 235 2.27 -4.10 -10.96
C VAL A 235 3.44 -5.05 -10.78
N PHE A 236 3.30 -6.31 -11.16
CA PHE A 236 4.28 -7.34 -10.85
C PHE A 236 4.67 -8.18 -12.06
N ASN A 237 5.91 -8.64 -12.06
CA ASN A 237 6.45 -9.48 -13.12
C ASN A 237 5.72 -10.84 -13.14
N SER A 238 5.42 -11.35 -14.33
CA SER A 238 4.83 -12.69 -14.49
C SER A 238 5.75 -13.83 -14.00
N LYS A 239 7.05 -13.55 -13.88
CA LYS A 239 8.07 -14.45 -13.38
C LYS A 239 8.48 -14.05 -11.96
N HIS A 240 8.61 -15.04 -11.08
CA HIS A 240 9.11 -14.82 -9.73
C HIS A 240 10.64 -14.61 -9.76
N THR A 241 11.07 -13.37 -10.00
CA THR A 241 12.47 -12.94 -10.07
C THR A 241 12.74 -11.84 -9.07
N PRO A 242 13.92 -11.77 -8.45
CA PRO A 242 14.23 -10.72 -7.49
C PRO A 242 14.13 -9.32 -8.10
N MET A 243 13.80 -8.35 -7.25
CA MET A 243 13.84 -6.92 -7.58
C MET A 243 15.26 -6.46 -7.82
N LYS A 244 15.41 -5.54 -8.77
CA LYS A 244 16.67 -4.85 -9.04
C LYS A 244 16.39 -3.46 -9.57
N ILE A 245 17.07 -2.46 -9.01
CA ILE A 245 17.03 -1.09 -9.53
C ILE A 245 18.17 -0.93 -10.53
N GLU A 246 17.81 -0.78 -11.80
CA GLU A 246 18.71 -0.65 -12.92
C GLU A 246 18.06 0.18 -14.04
N ARG A 247 18.79 0.51 -15.11
CA ARG A 247 18.28 1.28 -16.24
C ARG A 247 16.91 0.81 -16.74
N ALA A 248 16.73 -0.52 -16.84
CA ALA A 248 15.47 -1.10 -17.25
C ALA A 248 14.29 -0.77 -16.32
N THR A 249 14.54 -0.54 -15.03
CA THR A 249 13.50 -0.18 -14.06
C THR A 249 12.84 1.14 -14.42
N PHE A 250 13.61 2.16 -14.80
CA PHE A 250 13.07 3.46 -15.22
C PHE A 250 12.17 3.30 -16.45
N GLY A 251 12.62 2.53 -17.45
CA GLY A 251 11.82 2.21 -18.63
C GLY A 251 10.51 1.48 -18.27
N LYS A 252 10.56 0.52 -17.36
CA LYS A 252 9.38 -0.23 -16.89
C LYS A 252 8.34 0.69 -16.22
N LEU A 253 8.79 1.62 -15.36
CA LEU A 253 7.91 2.59 -14.70
C LEU A 253 7.25 3.53 -15.73
N LEU A 254 8.03 4.04 -16.69
CA LEU A 254 7.52 4.91 -17.74
C LEU A 254 6.56 4.18 -18.70
N ASP A 255 6.76 2.88 -18.98
CA ASP A 255 5.81 2.07 -19.74
C ASP A 255 4.44 2.00 -19.06
N PHE A 256 4.42 1.85 -17.74
CA PHE A 256 3.15 1.79 -16.99
C PHE A 256 2.39 3.12 -17.03
N VAL A 257 3.06 4.24 -16.77
CA VAL A 257 2.40 5.56 -16.80
C VAL A 257 2.09 6.04 -18.23
N THR A 258 2.62 5.39 -19.24
CA THR A 258 2.18 5.56 -20.63
C THR A 258 0.84 4.90 -20.87
N GLN A 259 0.65 3.68 -20.38
CA GLN A 259 -0.61 2.93 -20.49
C GLN A 259 -1.70 3.51 -19.57
N PHE A 260 -1.33 3.99 -18.39
CA PHE A 260 -2.23 4.53 -17.37
C PHE A 260 -1.76 5.92 -16.90
N PRO A 261 -1.97 6.97 -17.73
CA PRO A 261 -1.40 8.31 -17.48
C PRO A 261 -2.00 9.03 -16.26
N HIS A 262 -3.14 8.57 -15.75
CA HIS A 262 -3.77 9.06 -14.53
C HIS A 262 -3.18 8.46 -13.25
N TYR A 263 -2.30 7.46 -13.35
CA TYR A 263 -1.61 6.83 -12.23
C TYR A 263 -0.18 7.35 -12.08
N PHE A 264 0.31 7.30 -10.83
CA PHE A 264 1.73 7.22 -10.56
C PHE A 264 2.13 5.75 -10.41
N VAL A 265 3.42 5.45 -10.50
CA VAL A 265 4.00 4.15 -10.16
C VAL A 265 5.42 4.33 -9.63
N GLY A 266 5.82 3.56 -8.63
CA GLY A 266 7.17 3.60 -8.08
C GLY A 266 7.65 2.23 -7.65
N SER A 267 8.97 2.11 -7.48
CA SER A 267 9.61 0.91 -6.96
C SER A 267 10.14 1.15 -5.55
N ASN A 268 9.99 0.17 -4.67
CA ASN A 268 10.84 0.13 -3.49
C ASN A 268 12.31 0.00 -3.91
N ALA A 269 13.20 0.42 -3.04
CA ALA A 269 14.63 0.17 -3.20
C ALA A 269 14.95 -1.33 -3.13
N ASP A 270 16.03 -1.74 -3.77
CA ASP A 270 16.45 -3.15 -3.91
C ASP A 270 17.43 -3.64 -2.83
N LEU A 271 17.78 -2.78 -1.87
CA LEU A 271 18.65 -3.12 -0.75
C LEU A 271 17.85 -3.32 0.56
N PRO A 272 18.32 -4.18 1.47
CA PRO A 272 17.73 -4.32 2.81
C PRO A 272 17.65 -2.98 3.56
N ILE A 273 16.81 -2.89 4.60
CA ILE A 273 16.60 -1.70 5.45
C ILE A 273 15.85 -0.58 4.72
N VAL A 274 16.22 -0.24 3.50
CA VAL A 274 15.61 0.82 2.68
C VAL A 274 14.67 0.29 1.59
N GLY A 275 14.56 -1.04 1.48
CA GLY A 275 13.67 -1.73 0.54
C GLY A 275 12.33 -2.11 1.14
N GLY A 276 11.45 -2.66 0.31
CA GLY A 276 10.15 -3.22 0.70
C GLY A 276 10.25 -4.63 1.28
N SER A 277 9.09 -5.18 1.68
CA SER A 277 8.99 -6.49 2.34
C SER A 277 9.13 -7.69 1.39
N ILE A 278 8.97 -7.52 0.07
CA ILE A 278 9.01 -8.60 -0.94
C ILE A 278 10.07 -8.27 -1.99
N LEU A 279 11.34 -8.42 -1.64
CA LEU A 279 12.46 -8.20 -2.56
C LEU A 279 12.67 -9.35 -3.55
N SER A 280 12.09 -10.53 -3.28
CA SER A 280 12.25 -11.74 -4.07
C SER A 280 11.39 -11.79 -5.34
N HIS A 281 10.45 -10.85 -5.52
CA HIS A 281 9.57 -10.78 -6.67
C HIS A 281 9.51 -9.34 -7.21
N ASP A 282 9.99 -9.14 -8.45
CA ASP A 282 10.04 -7.83 -9.11
C ASP A 282 8.62 -7.25 -9.27
N HIS A 283 8.37 -6.11 -8.62
CA HIS A 283 7.08 -5.46 -8.58
C HIS A 283 7.19 -3.97 -8.28
N PHE A 284 6.15 -3.23 -8.66
CA PHE A 284 5.98 -1.81 -8.42
C PHE A 284 4.67 -1.56 -7.68
N GLN A 285 4.56 -0.41 -7.01
CA GLN A 285 3.32 0.07 -6.40
C GLN A 285 2.92 1.37 -7.10
N GLY A 286 1.63 1.51 -7.35
CA GLY A 286 1.07 2.69 -8.01
C GLY A 286 -0.35 2.98 -7.55
N GLY A 287 -1.01 3.91 -8.22
CA GLY A 287 -2.41 4.25 -7.95
C GLY A 287 -2.80 5.63 -8.42
N HIS A 288 -4.06 5.95 -8.26
CA HIS A 288 -4.65 7.25 -8.62
C HIS A 288 -4.62 8.18 -7.40
N TYR A 289 -3.42 8.65 -7.04
CA TYR A 289 -3.22 9.51 -5.87
C TYR A 289 -2.07 10.49 -6.08
N THR A 290 -2.18 11.68 -5.50
CA THR A 290 -1.13 12.71 -5.55
C THR A 290 -0.60 12.98 -4.15
N PHE A 291 0.55 12.42 -3.84
CA PHE A 291 1.22 12.55 -2.54
C PHE A 291 1.82 13.94 -2.31
N ALA A 292 2.12 14.23 -1.05
CA ALA A 292 2.77 15.49 -0.63
C ALA A 292 4.08 15.73 -1.40
N MET A 293 4.95 14.74 -1.52
CA MET A 293 6.21 14.86 -2.27
C MET A 293 5.99 15.27 -3.73
N ALA A 294 4.95 14.74 -4.39
CA ALA A 294 4.62 15.11 -5.77
C ALA A 294 4.17 16.57 -5.92
N LYS A 295 3.56 17.14 -4.87
CA LYS A 295 3.11 18.55 -4.80
C LYS A 295 4.24 19.50 -4.39
N SER A 296 5.30 18.99 -3.79
CA SER A 296 6.40 19.81 -3.28
C SER A 296 7.16 20.49 -4.40
N PRO A 297 7.50 21.79 -4.25
CA PRO A 297 8.19 22.57 -5.28
C PRO A 297 9.65 22.14 -5.41
N ILE A 298 10.27 22.53 -6.52
CA ILE A 298 11.72 22.51 -6.67
C ILE A 298 12.31 23.58 -5.76
N GLU A 299 13.22 23.18 -4.86
CA GLU A 299 13.99 24.08 -3.99
C GLU A 299 15.17 24.69 -4.76
N LYS A 300 15.79 23.90 -5.63
CA LYS A 300 16.94 24.30 -6.41
C LYS A 300 16.90 23.68 -7.80
N GLU A 301 16.89 24.51 -8.83
CA GLU A 301 17.07 24.05 -10.22
C GLU A 301 18.51 23.56 -10.42
N ILE A 302 18.67 22.49 -11.18
CA ILE A 302 19.94 21.88 -11.53
C ILE A 302 19.97 21.56 -13.01
N THR A 303 21.19 21.52 -13.60
CA THR A 303 21.38 21.16 -15.01
C THR A 303 22.38 20.02 -15.08
N PHE A 304 22.05 19.00 -15.84
CA PHE A 304 22.95 17.87 -16.10
C PHE A 304 23.58 18.02 -17.50
N LYS A 305 24.90 17.87 -17.52
CA LYS A 305 25.71 17.98 -18.76
C LYS A 305 25.31 16.91 -19.77
N GLY A 306 24.92 17.36 -20.97
CA GLY A 306 24.38 16.52 -22.04
C GLY A 306 22.87 16.30 -21.96
N TYR A 307 22.20 16.94 -20.98
CA TYR A 307 20.74 16.85 -20.77
C TYR A 307 20.17 18.23 -20.42
N GLU A 308 20.67 19.29 -21.06
CA GLU A 308 20.32 20.69 -20.79
C GLU A 308 18.85 21.00 -21.15
N ASP A 309 18.22 20.16 -21.92
CA ASP A 309 16.80 20.21 -22.32
C ASP A 309 15.87 19.38 -21.41
N VAL A 310 16.40 18.74 -20.39
CA VAL A 310 15.62 18.06 -19.33
C VAL A 310 15.47 18.99 -18.16
N GLU A 311 14.23 19.29 -17.76
CA GLU A 311 13.95 20.01 -16.52
C GLU A 311 14.42 19.16 -15.33
N ALA A 312 15.29 19.70 -14.48
CA ALA A 312 15.79 18.98 -13.32
C ALA A 312 15.92 19.89 -12.09
N GLY A 313 15.71 19.32 -10.91
CA GLY A 313 15.85 20.07 -9.66
C GLY A 313 15.84 19.19 -8.42
N ILE A 314 16.33 19.77 -7.32
CA ILE A 314 16.21 19.22 -5.97
C ILE A 314 14.83 19.61 -5.42
N VAL A 315 14.07 18.63 -4.99
CA VAL A 315 12.73 18.86 -4.43
C VAL A 315 12.84 19.34 -2.98
N LYS A 316 12.04 20.33 -2.59
CA LYS A 316 11.90 20.76 -1.19
C LYS A 316 11.18 19.65 -0.39
N TRP A 317 11.95 18.70 0.06
CA TRP A 317 11.45 17.49 0.74
C TRP A 317 12.44 17.05 1.85
N PRO A 318 11.98 16.45 2.96
CA PRO A 318 12.88 16.02 4.03
C PRO A 318 13.87 14.93 3.61
N MET A 319 13.54 14.19 2.56
CA MET A 319 14.45 13.21 1.95
C MET A 319 15.11 13.79 0.69
N SER A 320 16.21 13.19 0.26
CA SER A 320 17.03 13.68 -0.85
C SER A 320 16.45 13.25 -2.19
N VAL A 321 15.73 14.13 -2.86
CA VAL A 321 14.99 13.85 -4.10
C VAL A 321 15.49 14.69 -5.25
N ILE A 322 15.89 14.04 -6.34
CA ILE A 322 16.16 14.65 -7.65
C ILE A 322 14.92 14.41 -8.51
N ARG A 323 14.23 15.48 -8.91
CA ARG A 323 13.14 15.42 -9.89
C ARG A 323 13.68 15.74 -11.27
N ILE A 324 13.34 14.92 -12.26
CA ILE A 324 13.64 15.14 -13.67
C ILE A 324 12.36 15.02 -14.50
N LYS A 325 12.19 15.90 -15.50
CA LYS A 325 10.97 15.95 -16.33
C LYS A 325 11.34 16.21 -17.78
N SER A 326 10.73 15.49 -18.71
CA SER A 326 10.86 15.69 -20.15
C SER A 326 9.73 15.01 -20.92
N ALA A 327 9.42 15.53 -22.12
CA ALA A 327 8.61 14.81 -23.10
C ALA A 327 9.36 13.61 -23.70
N ASP A 328 10.71 13.65 -23.73
CA ASP A 328 11.55 12.60 -24.26
C ASP A 328 11.81 11.51 -23.20
N ARG A 329 11.11 10.39 -23.37
CA ARG A 329 11.18 9.23 -22.47
C ARG A 329 12.59 8.62 -22.40
N ASP A 330 13.27 8.51 -23.54
CA ASP A 330 14.56 7.81 -23.60
C ASP A 330 15.66 8.66 -22.94
N LYS A 331 15.61 9.98 -23.09
CA LYS A 331 16.48 10.90 -22.37
C LYS A 331 16.30 10.82 -20.85
N LEU A 332 15.05 10.70 -20.38
CA LEU A 332 14.81 10.53 -18.94
C LEU A 332 15.39 9.22 -18.42
N ILE A 333 15.26 8.12 -19.18
CA ILE A 333 15.84 6.82 -18.82
C ILE A 333 17.37 6.92 -18.75
N ASP A 334 17.99 7.54 -19.75
CA ASP A 334 19.44 7.70 -19.81
C ASP A 334 19.98 8.57 -18.67
N LEU A 335 19.31 9.69 -18.38
CA LEU A 335 19.71 10.56 -17.28
C LEU A 335 19.48 9.89 -15.91
N ALA A 336 18.36 9.21 -15.72
CA ALA A 336 18.09 8.48 -14.47
C ALA A 336 19.13 7.37 -14.24
N ASP A 337 19.54 6.66 -15.28
CA ASP A 337 20.59 5.65 -15.20
C ASP A 337 21.97 6.27 -14.90
N LYS A 338 22.30 7.40 -15.54
CA LYS A 338 23.54 8.17 -15.24
C LYS A 338 23.57 8.55 -13.74
N ILE A 339 22.47 9.06 -13.20
CA ILE A 339 22.36 9.43 -11.78
C ILE A 339 22.50 8.19 -10.88
N LEU A 340 21.82 7.09 -11.22
CA LEU A 340 21.89 5.83 -10.47
C LEU A 340 23.31 5.28 -10.42
N LEU A 341 24.00 5.21 -11.56
CA LEU A 341 25.37 4.69 -11.64
C LEU A 341 26.35 5.55 -10.85
N ALA A 342 26.21 6.88 -10.96
CA ALA A 342 27.01 7.81 -10.16
C ALA A 342 26.73 7.60 -8.66
N TRP A 343 25.45 7.48 -8.25
CA TRP A 343 25.09 7.30 -6.85
C TRP A 343 25.62 5.97 -6.29
N ARG A 344 25.52 4.88 -7.04
CA ARG A 344 26.00 3.57 -6.60
C ARG A 344 27.49 3.55 -6.25
N GLY A 345 28.30 4.34 -6.92
CA GLY A 345 29.74 4.44 -6.67
C GLY A 345 30.16 5.63 -5.79
N TYR A 346 29.20 6.43 -5.31
CA TYR A 346 29.54 7.68 -4.63
C TYR A 346 29.84 7.50 -3.16
N THR A 347 31.01 7.97 -2.75
CA THR A 347 31.44 8.07 -1.35
C THR A 347 31.75 9.53 -1.01
N ASP A 348 31.22 10.02 0.10
CA ASP A 348 31.52 11.31 0.71
C ASP A 348 31.60 11.12 2.23
N GLU A 349 32.82 10.93 2.73
CA GLU A 349 33.08 10.65 4.14
C GLU A 349 32.62 11.80 5.05
N GLU A 350 32.73 13.05 4.58
CA GLU A 350 32.30 14.24 5.33
C GLU A 350 30.79 14.26 5.56
N ALA A 351 30.02 13.73 4.61
CA ALA A 351 28.57 13.57 4.71
C ALA A 351 28.14 12.19 5.25
N PHE A 352 29.08 11.37 5.69
CA PHE A 352 28.89 9.99 6.15
C PHE A 352 28.23 9.07 5.09
N ILE A 353 28.52 9.31 3.82
CA ILE A 353 28.04 8.50 2.70
C ILE A 353 29.14 7.58 2.22
N PHE A 354 28.88 6.29 2.28
CA PHE A 354 29.79 5.25 1.79
C PHE A 354 29.05 4.42 0.74
N ALA A 355 29.68 4.26 -0.43
CA ALA A 355 29.13 3.44 -1.51
C ALA A 355 29.04 1.96 -1.10
N GLU A 356 30.04 1.49 -0.36
CA GLU A 356 30.13 0.11 0.14
C GLU A 356 30.97 0.05 1.43
N THR A 357 30.78 -1.03 2.19
CA THR A 357 31.62 -1.40 3.33
C THR A 357 31.86 -2.90 3.27
N ASP A 358 33.13 -3.34 3.29
CA ASP A 358 33.52 -4.75 3.19
C ASP A 358 32.92 -5.48 1.96
N GLY A 359 32.71 -4.74 0.86
CA GLY A 359 32.13 -5.25 -0.39
C GLY A 359 30.61 -5.31 -0.42
N GLU A 360 29.92 -4.89 0.65
CA GLU A 360 28.45 -4.79 0.70
C GLU A 360 28.01 -3.38 0.24
N PRO A 361 27.16 -3.26 -0.80
CA PRO A 361 26.71 -1.98 -1.32
C PRO A 361 25.68 -1.32 -0.41
N HIS A 362 25.75 0.03 -0.31
CA HIS A 362 24.83 0.81 0.50
C HIS A 362 23.92 1.75 -0.30
N ASN A 363 24.37 2.25 -1.45
CA ASN A 363 23.66 3.24 -2.23
C ASN A 363 22.65 2.61 -3.20
N THR A 364 21.42 3.10 -3.18
CA THR A 364 20.36 2.74 -4.13
C THR A 364 19.38 3.90 -4.31
N ILE A 365 18.38 3.75 -5.17
CA ILE A 365 17.35 4.75 -5.43
C ILE A 365 15.95 4.13 -5.25
N THR A 366 15.02 4.92 -4.70
CA THR A 366 13.58 4.67 -4.77
C THR A 366 13.02 5.55 -5.88
N PRO A 367 12.75 5.00 -7.09
CA PRO A 367 12.26 5.77 -8.23
C PRO A 367 10.74 5.82 -8.27
N ILE A 368 10.17 6.99 -8.60
CA ILE A 368 8.73 7.20 -8.76
C ILE A 368 8.47 7.91 -10.09
N ALA A 369 7.57 7.36 -10.90
CA ALA A 369 7.17 7.90 -12.19
C ALA A 369 5.73 8.39 -12.19
N ARG A 370 5.47 9.47 -12.95
CA ARG A 370 4.12 9.97 -13.25
C ARG A 370 4.08 10.74 -14.56
N ARG A 371 2.87 11.05 -15.02
CA ARG A 371 2.67 12.04 -16.07
C ARG A 371 2.34 13.38 -15.41
N ARG A 372 2.95 14.46 -15.89
CA ARG A 372 2.65 15.83 -15.45
C ARG A 372 2.62 16.77 -16.67
N ASP A 373 1.49 17.41 -16.88
CA ASP A 373 1.29 18.38 -17.98
C ASP A 373 1.62 17.79 -19.38
N GLY A 374 1.40 16.50 -19.56
CA GLY A 374 1.72 15.79 -20.81
C GLY A 374 3.12 15.20 -20.87
N ASP A 375 4.04 15.59 -20.00
CA ASP A 375 5.41 15.09 -19.94
C ASP A 375 5.55 13.89 -18.99
N TYR A 376 6.66 13.19 -19.09
CA TYR A 376 7.12 12.21 -18.12
C TYR A 376 7.89 12.90 -17.00
N GLU A 377 7.63 12.50 -15.76
CA GLU A 377 8.33 12.97 -14.58
C GLU A 377 8.81 11.79 -13.75
N LEU A 378 10.09 11.83 -13.33
CA LEU A 378 10.69 10.87 -12.41
C LEU A 378 11.19 11.61 -11.17
N ASP A 379 10.81 11.12 -9.99
CA ASP A 379 11.45 11.45 -8.73
C ASP A 379 12.43 10.32 -8.38
N LEU A 380 13.69 10.67 -8.20
CA LEU A 380 14.78 9.77 -7.85
C LEU A 380 15.18 10.05 -6.39
N VAL A 381 14.67 9.23 -5.47
CA VAL A 381 14.96 9.40 -4.04
C VAL A 381 16.22 8.62 -3.68
N LEU A 382 17.27 9.33 -3.31
CA LEU A 382 18.54 8.74 -2.93
C LEU A 382 18.42 8.00 -1.59
N ARG A 383 18.87 6.75 -1.53
CA ARG A 383 18.81 5.89 -0.34
C ARG A 383 20.20 5.34 -0.04
N ASN A 384 20.45 5.11 1.25
CA ASN A 384 21.65 4.44 1.75
C ASN A 384 21.29 3.59 2.98
N ASN A 385 21.77 2.35 3.06
CA ASN A 385 21.40 1.39 4.10
C ASN A 385 22.51 1.11 5.12
N ILE A 386 23.55 1.98 5.17
CA ILE A 386 24.65 1.79 6.12
C ILE A 386 24.15 1.74 7.57
N THR A 387 24.77 0.87 8.37
CA THR A 387 24.50 0.74 9.80
C THR A 387 25.74 1.06 10.61
N THR A 388 25.55 1.45 11.87
CA THR A 388 26.60 1.64 12.87
C THR A 388 26.19 0.97 14.19
N GLU A 389 27.10 0.90 15.15
CA GLU A 389 26.75 0.43 16.52
C GLU A 389 25.67 1.32 17.16
N GLU A 390 25.69 2.63 16.92
CA GLU A 390 24.69 3.59 17.40
C GLU A 390 23.36 3.43 16.65
N HIS A 391 23.39 3.13 15.35
CA HIS A 391 22.24 2.99 14.49
C HIS A 391 22.17 1.60 13.83
N PRO A 392 21.87 0.54 14.61
CA PRO A 392 21.92 -0.84 14.09
C PRO A 392 20.79 -1.16 13.09
N LEU A 393 19.74 -0.34 13.05
CA LEU A 393 18.64 -0.45 12.07
C LEU A 393 18.87 0.42 10.83
N GLY A 394 19.93 1.22 10.79
CA GLY A 394 20.31 2.12 9.71
C GLY A 394 20.57 3.55 10.18
N VAL A 395 21.60 4.19 9.65
CA VAL A 395 21.89 5.61 9.88
C VAL A 395 20.81 6.49 9.26
N TYR A 396 20.34 6.10 8.05
CA TYR A 396 19.26 6.78 7.31
C TYR A 396 17.94 6.02 7.47
N HIS A 397 17.54 5.89 8.74
CA HIS A 397 16.37 5.15 9.20
C HIS A 397 15.76 5.88 10.41
N PRO A 398 14.49 5.68 10.80
CA PRO A 398 13.96 6.25 12.03
C PRO A 398 14.84 5.93 13.23
N HIS A 399 15.29 6.95 13.95
CA HIS A 399 16.15 6.79 15.11
C HIS A 399 15.37 6.31 16.35
N ALA A 400 16.07 5.78 17.34
CA ALA A 400 15.48 5.08 18.51
C ALA A 400 14.40 5.87 19.25
N HIS A 401 14.53 7.19 19.39
CA HIS A 401 13.55 8.04 20.09
C HIS A 401 12.21 8.17 19.33
N LEU A 402 12.16 7.81 18.03
CA LEU A 402 10.94 7.83 17.23
C LEU A 402 10.24 6.45 17.18
N HIS A 403 10.86 5.41 17.71
CA HIS A 403 10.39 4.02 17.57
C HIS A 403 9.07 3.77 18.31
N HIS A 404 8.71 4.60 19.27
CA HIS A 404 7.41 4.52 19.93
C HIS A 404 6.24 4.80 18.97
N ILE A 405 6.47 5.54 17.87
CA ILE A 405 5.49 5.80 16.80
C ILE A 405 5.81 4.98 15.56
N LYS A 406 7.05 5.06 15.03
CA LYS A 406 7.45 4.40 13.78
C LYS A 406 8.86 3.80 13.90
N LYS A 407 8.92 2.48 13.90
CA LYS A 407 10.17 1.70 13.97
C LYS A 407 10.52 1.00 12.66
N GLU A 408 9.50 0.73 11.83
CA GLU A 408 9.62 -0.05 10.61
C GLU A 408 10.39 0.74 9.54
N ASN A 409 10.90 0.00 8.56
CA ASN A 409 11.60 0.57 7.41
C ASN A 409 10.71 1.58 6.65
N ILE A 410 11.33 2.62 6.10
CA ILE A 410 10.66 3.63 5.29
C ILE A 410 10.65 3.16 3.84
N GLY A 411 9.50 2.65 3.42
CA GLY A 411 9.24 2.17 2.07
C GLY A 411 8.71 3.28 1.14
N LEU A 412 8.34 2.88 -0.08
CA LEU A 412 7.88 3.78 -1.14
C LEU A 412 6.76 4.74 -0.69
N ILE A 413 5.77 4.22 0.04
CA ILE A 413 4.58 4.98 0.46
C ILE A 413 4.96 6.08 1.45
N GLU A 414 5.75 5.72 2.46
CA GLU A 414 6.23 6.68 3.47
C GLU A 414 7.14 7.73 2.84
N VAL A 415 8.03 7.33 1.94
CA VAL A 415 8.91 8.24 1.19
C VAL A 415 8.12 9.37 0.51
N MET A 416 6.94 9.07 -0.01
CA MET A 416 6.08 10.04 -0.69
C MET A 416 5.25 10.91 0.24
N GLY A 417 5.27 10.66 1.57
CA GLY A 417 4.61 11.50 2.57
C GLY A 417 3.33 10.94 3.17
N LEU A 418 3.09 9.63 3.10
CA LEU A 418 1.99 8.98 3.80
C LEU A 418 2.54 8.05 4.89
N ALA A 419 2.30 8.40 6.15
CA ALA A 419 2.61 7.55 7.29
C ALA A 419 1.64 6.37 7.34
N VAL A 420 2.16 5.15 7.22
CA VAL A 420 1.40 3.93 7.52
C VAL A 420 1.85 3.45 8.90
N LEU A 421 0.98 3.64 9.90
CA LEU A 421 1.28 3.39 11.30
C LEU A 421 0.59 2.09 11.80
N PRO A 422 1.18 1.39 12.78
CA PRO A 422 0.67 0.12 13.28
C PRO A 422 -0.61 0.30 14.10
N ALA A 423 -1.49 -0.72 14.06
CA ALA A 423 -2.79 -0.71 14.75
C ALA A 423 -2.71 -0.54 16.27
N ARG A 424 -1.60 -0.98 16.92
CA ARG A 424 -1.36 -0.80 18.36
C ARG A 424 -1.53 0.65 18.81
N LEU A 425 -1.14 1.62 17.97
CA LEU A 425 -1.20 3.05 18.31
C LEU A 425 -2.61 3.54 18.63
N LYS A 426 -3.67 2.91 18.10
CA LYS A 426 -5.04 3.26 18.46
C LYS A 426 -5.28 3.11 19.97
N GLY A 427 -4.89 1.97 20.54
CA GLY A 427 -5.04 1.71 21.97
C GLY A 427 -4.07 2.50 22.84
N GLU A 428 -2.81 2.57 22.40
CA GLU A 428 -1.75 3.30 23.10
C GLU A 428 -2.05 4.80 23.20
N MET A 429 -2.55 5.42 22.13
CA MET A 429 -2.93 6.84 22.15
C MET A 429 -4.20 7.11 22.97
N ALA A 430 -5.14 6.18 22.98
CA ALA A 430 -6.30 6.29 23.89
C ALA A 430 -5.89 6.24 25.36
N GLU A 431 -4.97 5.33 25.74
CA GLU A 431 -4.43 5.26 27.10
C GLU A 431 -3.64 6.54 27.46
N LEU A 432 -2.82 7.05 26.52
CA LEU A 432 -2.08 8.29 26.69
C LEU A 432 -3.00 9.50 26.88
N ARG A 433 -4.04 9.62 26.06
CA ARG A 433 -5.08 10.64 26.16
C ARG A 433 -5.71 10.67 27.56
N ASP A 434 -6.16 9.51 28.01
CA ASP A 434 -6.82 9.39 29.32
C ASP A 434 -5.84 9.70 30.48
N ALA A 435 -4.58 9.29 30.35
CA ALA A 435 -3.54 9.59 31.33
C ALA A 435 -3.28 11.12 31.46
N ILE A 436 -3.18 11.81 30.29
CA ILE A 436 -2.98 13.26 30.26
C ILE A 436 -4.18 14.00 30.90
N LEU A 437 -5.41 13.65 30.52
CA LEU A 437 -6.62 14.31 31.03
C LEU A 437 -6.84 14.10 32.52
N THR A 438 -6.45 12.94 33.05
CA THR A 438 -6.62 12.60 34.46
C THR A 438 -5.41 12.95 35.34
N GLY A 439 -4.30 13.43 34.73
CA GLY A 439 -3.06 13.69 35.46
C GLY A 439 -2.38 12.43 36.00
N LYS A 440 -2.62 11.27 35.36
CA LYS A 440 -1.97 10.00 35.71
C LYS A 440 -0.47 10.06 35.34
N ASP A 441 0.36 9.44 36.17
CA ASP A 441 1.79 9.33 35.90
C ASP A 441 2.03 8.56 34.57
N LEU A 442 2.71 9.22 33.63
CA LEU A 442 3.02 8.67 32.32
C LEU A 442 4.04 7.51 32.37
N HIS A 443 4.71 7.28 33.48
CA HIS A 443 5.58 6.12 33.70
C HIS A 443 4.89 4.96 34.43
N SER A 444 3.58 5.04 34.67
CA SER A 444 2.81 4.06 35.47
C SER A 444 2.63 2.70 34.79
N THR A 445 2.74 2.62 33.44
CA THR A 445 2.68 1.38 32.67
C THR A 445 3.78 1.39 31.61
N GLU A 446 4.17 0.20 31.11
CA GLU A 446 5.18 0.07 30.04
C GLU A 446 4.73 0.80 28.75
N THR A 447 3.45 0.71 28.42
CA THR A 447 2.85 1.41 27.26
C THR A 447 3.02 2.92 27.38
N LEU A 448 2.58 3.52 28.48
CA LEU A 448 2.68 4.96 28.72
C LEU A 448 4.14 5.41 28.77
N ALA A 449 5.01 4.67 29.45
CA ALA A 449 6.43 4.98 29.58
C ALA A 449 7.13 5.08 28.23
N SER A 450 6.72 4.29 27.24
CA SER A 450 7.29 4.36 25.88
C SER A 450 7.01 5.69 25.18
N HIS A 451 5.95 6.41 25.55
CA HIS A 451 5.53 7.70 25.00
C HIS A 451 5.80 8.89 25.95
N ALA A 452 6.25 8.64 27.19
CA ALA A 452 6.27 9.64 28.26
C ALA A 452 7.12 10.87 27.92
N ASP A 453 8.37 10.68 27.50
CA ASP A 453 9.29 11.78 27.18
C ASP A 453 8.75 12.66 26.04
N TRP A 454 8.21 12.04 25.00
CA TRP A 454 7.56 12.74 23.90
C TRP A 454 6.31 13.49 24.37
N ALA A 455 5.46 12.86 25.16
CA ALA A 455 4.24 13.48 25.68
C ALA A 455 4.56 14.68 26.58
N LEU A 456 5.50 14.56 27.52
CA LEU A 456 5.94 15.66 28.38
C LEU A 456 6.51 16.83 27.57
N LYS A 457 7.26 16.54 26.51
CA LYS A 457 7.82 17.55 25.60
C LYS A 457 6.71 18.31 24.88
N PHE A 458 5.75 17.62 24.25
CA PHE A 458 4.71 18.32 23.52
C PHE A 458 3.71 19.02 24.43
N MET A 459 3.35 18.45 25.59
CA MET A 459 2.44 19.09 26.54
C MET A 459 2.92 20.48 26.97
N SER A 460 4.23 20.71 27.00
CA SER A 460 4.81 22.02 27.31
C SER A 460 4.60 23.10 26.25
N LYS A 461 4.20 22.72 25.03
CA LYS A 461 3.94 23.64 23.92
C LYS A 461 2.54 24.27 23.95
N TYR A 462 1.60 23.67 24.72
CA TYR A 462 0.20 24.06 24.73
C TYR A 462 -0.20 24.68 26.07
N ASP A 463 -0.80 25.86 26.03
CA ASP A 463 -1.25 26.57 27.23
C ASP A 463 -2.35 25.82 27.98
N LYS A 464 -3.19 25.08 27.27
CA LYS A 464 -4.30 24.31 27.81
C LYS A 464 -4.52 23.05 26.99
N ILE A 465 -4.64 21.91 27.69
CA ILE A 465 -5.02 20.62 27.13
C ILE A 465 -6.27 20.14 27.88
N ASP A 466 -7.35 19.85 27.15
CA ASP A 466 -8.61 19.36 27.67
C ASP A 466 -9.30 18.40 26.69
N GLU A 467 -10.48 17.88 27.07
CA GLU A 467 -11.24 16.92 26.24
C GLU A 467 -11.56 17.42 24.84
N SER A 468 -11.61 18.75 24.63
CA SER A 468 -12.00 19.35 23.35
C SER A 468 -10.86 19.40 22.32
N ASN A 469 -9.59 19.33 22.76
CA ASN A 469 -8.43 19.54 21.88
C ASN A 469 -7.38 18.41 21.91
N ILE A 470 -7.41 17.53 22.91
CA ILE A 470 -6.35 16.53 23.12
C ILE A 470 -6.16 15.59 21.93
N ASP A 471 -7.25 15.13 21.30
CA ASP A 471 -7.16 14.22 20.16
C ASP A 471 -6.51 14.91 18.95
N GLY A 472 -6.84 16.18 18.71
CA GLY A 472 -6.21 16.98 17.66
C GLY A 472 -4.72 17.20 17.92
N ILE A 473 -4.35 17.49 19.19
CA ILE A 473 -2.95 17.67 19.61
C ILE A 473 -2.15 16.36 19.38
N ILE A 474 -2.66 15.23 19.85
CA ILE A 474 -1.98 13.94 19.66
C ILE A 474 -1.79 13.63 18.18
N ASN A 475 -2.81 13.83 17.36
CA ASN A 475 -2.74 13.60 15.92
C ASN A 475 -1.68 14.51 15.25
N GLU A 476 -1.66 15.78 15.57
CA GLU A 476 -0.67 16.73 15.09
C GLU A 476 0.75 16.33 15.49
N GLU A 477 0.97 16.01 16.74
CA GLU A 477 2.29 15.64 17.26
C GLU A 477 2.77 14.28 16.70
N ILE A 478 1.88 13.33 16.40
CA ILE A 478 2.22 12.10 15.65
C ILE A 478 2.70 12.44 14.24
N GLY A 479 2.01 13.35 13.55
CA GLY A 479 2.41 13.81 12.23
C GLY A 479 3.78 14.49 12.23
N LEU A 480 4.08 15.27 13.26
CA LEU A 480 5.40 15.91 13.45
C LEU A 480 6.50 14.87 13.74
N VAL A 481 6.19 13.79 14.48
CA VAL A 481 7.11 12.65 14.62
C VAL A 481 7.37 12.01 13.26
N PHE A 482 6.35 11.84 12.43
CA PHE A 482 6.55 11.27 11.09
C PHE A 482 7.38 12.20 10.17
N LYS A 483 7.24 13.52 10.29
CA LYS A 483 8.14 14.47 9.63
C LYS A 483 9.59 14.19 10.01
N GLU A 484 9.88 14.07 11.31
CA GLU A 484 11.23 13.77 11.81
C GLU A 484 11.74 12.38 11.35
N VAL A 485 10.84 11.41 11.24
CA VAL A 485 11.14 10.09 10.64
C VAL A 485 11.65 10.23 9.20
N LEU A 486 11.03 11.08 8.38
CA LEU A 486 11.49 11.34 7.01
C LEU A 486 12.81 12.11 6.99
N GLU A 487 13.02 13.05 7.90
CA GLU A 487 14.28 13.79 8.05
C GLU A 487 15.42 12.85 8.46
N CYS A 488 15.18 11.89 9.36
CA CYS A 488 16.14 10.84 9.70
C CYS A 488 16.46 9.95 8.50
N ALA A 489 15.47 9.61 7.69
CA ALA A 489 15.63 8.76 6.51
C ALA A 489 16.30 9.46 5.31
N GLY A 490 16.36 10.80 5.30
CA GLY A 490 17.03 11.60 4.27
C GLY A 490 18.56 11.46 4.34
N VAL A 491 19.20 11.19 3.20
CA VAL A 491 20.66 11.03 3.10
C VAL A 491 21.34 12.39 3.30
N TYR A 492 20.93 13.39 2.54
CA TYR A 492 21.38 14.77 2.74
C TYR A 492 20.37 15.51 3.61
N LYS A 493 20.80 16.00 4.76
CA LYS A 493 19.91 16.73 5.69
C LYS A 493 19.55 18.11 5.13
N CYS A 494 18.37 18.61 5.51
CA CYS A 494 17.88 19.95 5.11
C CYS A 494 18.58 21.09 5.89
N THR A 495 19.92 21.02 5.97
CA THR A 495 20.82 22.03 6.54
C THR A 495 21.71 22.61 5.46
N ASP A 496 22.40 23.71 5.72
CA ASP A 496 23.33 24.29 4.76
C ASP A 496 24.45 23.33 4.35
N ASP A 497 25.01 22.58 5.32
CA ASP A 497 26.04 21.56 5.06
C ASP A 497 25.46 20.39 4.25
N GLY A 498 24.26 19.92 4.58
CA GLY A 498 23.61 18.85 3.83
C GLY A 498 23.26 19.25 2.40
N ARG A 499 22.81 20.51 2.19
CA ARG A 499 22.58 21.06 0.85
C ARG A 499 23.88 21.21 0.05
N ALA A 500 24.96 21.63 0.69
CA ALA A 500 26.29 21.71 0.07
C ALA A 500 26.78 20.32 -0.34
N ALA A 501 26.64 19.31 0.51
CA ALA A 501 26.99 17.93 0.20
C ALA A 501 26.12 17.36 -0.94
N PHE A 502 24.84 17.68 -0.96
CA PHE A 502 23.96 17.28 -2.08
C PHE A 502 24.41 17.92 -3.41
N GLN A 503 24.79 19.21 -3.39
CA GLN A 503 25.33 19.86 -4.59
C GLN A 503 26.64 19.21 -5.04
N LYS A 504 27.52 18.84 -4.12
CA LYS A 504 28.76 18.12 -4.43
C LYS A 504 28.49 16.79 -5.16
N PHE A 505 27.43 16.06 -4.77
CA PHE A 505 27.00 14.89 -5.53
C PHE A 505 26.49 15.24 -6.93
N ILE A 506 25.64 16.27 -7.08
CA ILE A 506 25.16 16.73 -8.39
C ILE A 506 26.34 17.09 -9.30
N ASP A 507 27.35 17.78 -8.76
CA ASP A 507 28.55 18.15 -9.52
C ASP A 507 29.34 16.89 -9.93
N ALA A 508 29.38 15.87 -9.10
CA ALA A 508 30.02 14.59 -9.42
C ALA A 508 29.31 13.85 -10.56
N VAL A 509 27.97 13.93 -10.67
CA VAL A 509 27.21 13.37 -11.80
C VAL A 509 27.57 14.06 -13.12
N ASN A 510 28.03 15.33 -13.08
CA ASN A 510 28.38 16.14 -14.25
C ASN A 510 29.83 15.98 -14.72
N LEU A 511 30.67 15.28 -13.94
CA LEU A 511 32.05 14.98 -14.35
C LEU A 511 32.08 13.89 -15.42
#